data_15fb8b22945834e8632fa0fc0c0ad31b
#
_entry.id   15fb8b22945834e8632fa0fc0c0ad31b
#
_cell.length_a   1.000
_cell.length_b   1.000
_cell.length_c   1.000
_cell.angle_alpha   90.00
_cell.angle_beta   90.00
_cell.angle_gamma   90.00
#
_symmetry.space_group_name_H-M   'P 1'
#
loop_
_entity.id
_entity.type
_entity.pdbx_description
1 polymer ?
#
loop_
_entity_poly.entity_id
_entity_poly.type
_entity_poly.pdbx_seq_one_letter_code
_entity_poly.pdbx_strand_id
1 'polypeptide(L)'
;MPTQLFERSRGGENALLIQPHAGGPPDEGALEEFAELARSAGAAVAHVMTARIDRPNAATLLGSGKLDEIRAAADATGADLVLVNHALSPGQERNLEKLL
;
A
#
# COMPACT_ATOMS: atom_id res chain seq x y z
N MET A 1 10.24 -8.52 -5.30
CA MET A 1 8.93 -8.74 -4.67
C MET A 1 7.85 -8.03 -5.45
N PRO A 2 6.71 -8.68 -5.67
CA PRO A 2 5.65 -8.04 -6.47
C PRO A 2 5.07 -6.82 -5.77
N THR A 3 4.78 -5.81 -6.56
CA THR A 3 4.20 -4.56 -6.08
C THR A 3 2.89 -4.32 -6.83
N GLN A 4 1.84 -4.01 -6.09
CA GLN A 4 0.52 -3.76 -6.66
C GLN A 4 0.18 -2.28 -6.58
N LEU A 5 -0.33 -1.75 -7.69
CA LEU A 5 -0.69 -0.35 -7.83
C LEU A 5 -2.21 -0.18 -7.82
N PHE A 6 -2.69 0.75 -6.99
CA PHE A 6 -4.10 1.12 -6.95
C PHE A 6 -4.24 2.62 -7.14
N GLU A 7 -4.85 3.02 -8.26
CA GLU A 7 -5.13 4.42 -8.50
C GLU A 7 -6.43 4.82 -7.80
N ARG A 8 -6.37 5.89 -7.01
CA ARG A 8 -7.53 6.40 -6.31
C ARG A 8 -8.31 7.40 -7.15
N SER A 9 -7.62 8.07 -8.05
CA SER A 9 -8.23 9.02 -8.96
C SER A 9 -7.44 8.95 -10.27
N ARG A 10 -7.54 9.95 -11.10
CA ARG A 10 -6.79 9.96 -12.35
C ARG A 10 -5.30 9.97 -12.09
N GLY A 11 -4.60 9.11 -12.78
CA GLY A 11 -3.20 8.82 -12.67
C GLY A 11 -2.37 9.94 -12.08
N GLY A 12 -2.04 9.83 -10.82
CA GLY A 12 -1.36 10.85 -10.09
C GLY A 12 0.08 10.50 -9.84
N GLU A 13 0.77 11.45 -9.25
CA GLU A 13 2.18 11.33 -8.95
C GLU A 13 2.43 11.04 -7.49
N ASN A 14 1.46 11.32 -6.61
CA ASN A 14 1.63 11.16 -5.17
C ASN A 14 1.23 9.76 -4.72
N ALA A 15 2.19 9.01 -4.20
CA ALA A 15 1.98 7.63 -3.81
C ALA A 15 2.00 7.44 -2.31
N LEU A 16 1.04 6.65 -1.82
CA LEU A 16 1.04 6.12 -0.47
C LEU A 16 1.59 4.70 -0.56
N LEU A 17 2.66 4.42 0.15
CA LEU A 17 3.31 3.12 0.13
C LEU A 17 2.90 2.29 1.34
N ILE A 18 2.53 1.04 1.10
CA ILE A 18 2.15 0.09 2.14
C ILE A 18 3.14 -1.06 2.12
N GLN A 19 3.84 -1.26 3.24
CA GLN A 19 4.76 -2.37 3.40
C GLN A 19 4.17 -3.38 4.39
N PRO A 20 3.56 -4.46 3.89
CA PRO A 20 3.07 -5.53 4.77
C PRO A 20 4.23 -6.31 5.37
N HIS A 21 4.08 -6.75 6.62
CA HIS A 21 5.06 -7.60 7.28
C HIS A 21 4.36 -8.60 8.18
N ALA A 22 4.98 -9.75 8.37
CA ALA A 22 4.53 -10.73 9.36
C ALA A 22 4.99 -10.27 10.74
N GLY A 23 4.69 -11.02 11.80
CA GLY A 23 5.04 -10.64 13.16
C GLY A 23 6.46 -10.08 13.32
N GLY A 24 6.71 -9.36 14.40
CA GLY A 24 7.97 -8.69 14.64
C GLY A 24 8.04 -7.30 14.02
N PRO A 25 9.18 -6.60 14.17
CA PRO A 25 9.32 -5.25 13.63
C PRO A 25 9.38 -5.24 12.10
N PRO A 26 8.94 -4.14 11.47
CA PRO A 26 9.07 -4.00 10.02
C PRO A 26 10.53 -3.99 9.60
N ASP A 27 10.80 -4.48 8.39
CA ASP A 27 12.14 -4.43 7.80
C ASP A 27 12.36 -3.04 7.19
N GLU A 28 13.15 -2.21 7.86
CA GLU A 28 13.43 -0.85 7.40
C GLU A 28 14.19 -0.81 6.08
N GLY A 29 15.07 -1.79 5.85
CA GLY A 29 15.78 -1.89 4.58
C GLY A 29 14.86 -2.16 3.41
N ALA A 30 13.90 -3.06 3.60
CA ALA A 30 12.90 -3.35 2.57
C ALA A 30 12.03 -2.13 2.29
N LEU A 31 11.70 -1.37 3.32
CA LEU A 31 10.89 -0.17 3.21
C LEU A 31 11.60 0.92 2.42
N GLU A 32 12.88 1.15 2.69
CA GLU A 32 13.70 2.10 1.95
C GLU A 32 13.84 1.71 0.49
N GLU A 33 14.08 0.43 0.23
CA GLU A 33 14.19 -0.09 -1.13
C GLU A 33 12.89 0.11 -1.90
N PHE A 34 11.76 -0.15 -1.26
CA PHE A 34 10.45 0.05 -1.88
C PHE A 34 10.23 1.52 -2.23
N ALA A 35 10.56 2.43 -1.30
CA ALA A 35 10.43 3.86 -1.55
C ALA A 35 11.33 4.31 -2.72
N GLU A 36 12.55 3.78 -2.78
CA GLU A 36 13.48 4.07 -3.87
C GLU A 36 12.93 3.61 -5.22
N LEU A 37 12.37 2.40 -5.27
CA LEU A 37 11.76 1.87 -6.48
C LEU A 37 10.59 2.73 -6.94
N ALA A 38 9.77 3.20 -6.02
CA ALA A 38 8.63 4.06 -6.34
C ALA A 38 9.11 5.39 -6.93
N ARG A 39 10.14 6.00 -6.34
CA ARG A 39 10.71 7.24 -6.84
C ARG A 39 11.33 7.05 -8.22
N SER A 40 12.03 5.93 -8.42
CA SER A 40 12.63 5.61 -9.72
C SER A 40 11.58 5.43 -10.81
N ALA A 41 10.38 5.01 -10.44
CA ALA A 41 9.26 4.88 -11.36
C ALA A 41 8.53 6.19 -11.61
N GLY A 42 8.97 7.28 -11.00
CA GLY A 42 8.40 8.61 -11.20
C GLY A 42 7.37 9.04 -10.17
N ALA A 43 7.18 8.26 -9.10
CA ALA A 43 6.21 8.62 -8.07
C ALA A 43 6.85 9.51 -7.02
N ALA A 44 6.08 10.48 -6.52
CA ALA A 44 6.44 11.22 -5.33
C ALA A 44 5.86 10.44 -4.14
N VAL A 45 6.68 10.15 -3.14
CA VAL A 45 6.23 9.39 -1.97
C VAL A 45 5.60 10.34 -0.97
N ALA A 46 4.27 10.32 -0.91
CA ALA A 46 3.52 11.18 -0.01
C ALA A 46 3.55 10.67 1.42
N HIS A 47 3.52 9.36 1.60
CA HIS A 47 3.52 8.74 2.92
C HIS A 47 3.88 7.27 2.81
N VAL A 48 4.45 6.72 3.86
CA VAL A 48 4.80 5.30 3.94
C VAL A 48 4.18 4.71 5.19
N MET A 49 3.49 3.59 5.04
CA MET A 49 2.86 2.89 6.15
C MET A 49 3.31 1.44 6.19
N THR A 50 3.43 0.90 7.37
CA THR A 50 3.63 -0.54 7.56
C THR A 50 2.32 -1.17 7.98
N ALA A 51 2.12 -2.44 7.63
CA ALA A 51 0.92 -3.16 8.01
C ALA A 51 1.30 -4.55 8.50
N ARG A 52 1.06 -4.82 9.77
CA ARG A 52 1.31 -6.14 10.32
C ARG A 52 0.19 -7.09 9.90
N ILE A 53 0.57 -8.22 9.35
CA ILE A 53 -0.38 -9.24 8.91
C ILE A 53 -0.13 -10.51 9.71
N ASP A 54 -0.98 -10.77 10.70
CA ASP A 54 -0.94 -12.02 11.45
C ASP A 54 -1.77 -13.09 10.76
N ARG A 55 -2.93 -12.68 10.23
CA ARG A 55 -3.81 -13.54 9.45
C ARG A 55 -4.24 -12.79 8.20
N PRO A 56 -3.73 -13.20 7.03
CA PRO A 56 -4.12 -12.53 5.79
C PRO A 56 -5.63 -12.63 5.57
N ASN A 57 -6.25 -11.51 5.26
CA ASN A 57 -7.66 -11.49 4.91
C ASN A 57 -7.81 -11.97 3.47
N ALA A 58 -8.66 -12.97 3.26
CA ALA A 58 -8.85 -13.55 1.94
C ALA A 58 -9.40 -12.56 0.91
N ALA A 59 -10.17 -11.59 1.38
CA ALA A 59 -10.79 -10.60 0.49
C ALA A 59 -9.88 -9.42 0.16
N THR A 60 -9.08 -8.95 1.11
CA THR A 60 -8.33 -7.71 0.97
C THR A 60 -6.87 -7.76 1.41
N LEU A 61 -6.41 -8.90 1.90
CA LEU A 61 -5.10 -9.10 2.53
C LEU A 61 -5.01 -8.39 3.89
N LEU A 62 -5.42 -7.14 3.95
CA LEU A 62 -5.34 -6.29 5.15
C LEU A 62 -6.67 -6.26 5.89
N GLY A 63 -6.63 -6.11 7.20
CA GLY A 63 -7.83 -6.00 8.01
C GLY A 63 -8.54 -4.67 7.79
N SER A 64 -9.84 -4.63 8.15
CA SER A 64 -10.67 -3.44 7.92
C SER A 64 -10.16 -2.20 8.67
N GLY A 65 -9.65 -2.37 9.88
CA GLY A 65 -9.08 -1.24 10.63
C GLY A 65 -7.90 -0.60 9.91
N LYS A 66 -7.02 -1.43 9.36
CA LYS A 66 -5.87 -0.94 8.60
C LYS A 66 -6.32 -0.27 7.30
N LEU A 67 -7.35 -0.78 6.64
CA LEU A 67 -7.88 -0.17 5.43
C LEU A 67 -8.45 1.22 5.72
N ASP A 68 -9.11 1.40 6.85
CA ASP A 68 -9.61 2.71 7.27
C ASP A 68 -8.45 3.68 7.52
N GLU A 69 -7.38 3.22 8.16
CA GLU A 69 -6.18 4.03 8.37
C GLU A 69 -5.54 4.45 7.05
N ILE A 70 -5.44 3.52 6.11
CA ILE A 70 -4.87 3.78 4.79
C ILE A 70 -5.70 4.81 4.04
N ARG A 71 -7.01 4.66 4.06
CA ARG A 71 -7.91 5.60 3.41
C ARG A 71 -7.77 7.00 4.00
N ALA A 72 -7.76 7.09 5.32
CA ALA A 72 -7.59 8.37 6.00
C ALA A 72 -6.24 9.01 5.68
N ALA A 73 -5.17 8.23 5.67
CA ALA A 73 -3.84 8.73 5.34
C ALA A 73 -3.76 9.19 3.89
N ALA A 74 -4.38 8.45 2.97
CA ALA A 74 -4.40 8.83 1.56
C ALA A 74 -5.15 10.15 1.35
N ASP A 75 -6.27 10.33 2.02
CA ASP A 75 -7.04 11.56 1.95
C ASP A 75 -6.27 12.74 2.55
N ALA A 76 -5.64 12.53 3.70
CA ALA A 76 -4.89 13.58 4.39
C ALA A 76 -3.66 14.03 3.61
N THR A 77 -3.01 13.13 2.87
CA THR A 77 -1.78 13.41 2.14
C THR A 77 -2.01 13.76 0.67
N GLY A 78 -3.25 13.64 0.19
CA GLY A 78 -3.56 13.85 -1.22
C GLY A 78 -2.99 12.79 -2.14
N ALA A 79 -2.81 11.57 -1.64
CA ALA A 79 -2.24 10.49 -2.45
C ALA A 79 -3.21 10.08 -3.55
N ASP A 80 -2.68 9.96 -4.76
CA ASP A 80 -3.43 9.52 -5.94
C ASP A 80 -3.29 8.01 -6.18
N LEU A 81 -2.21 7.44 -5.67
CA LEU A 81 -1.85 6.04 -5.85
C LEU A 81 -1.64 5.38 -4.51
N VAL A 82 -2.00 4.11 -4.42
CA VAL A 82 -1.62 3.28 -3.28
C VAL A 82 -0.83 2.09 -3.83
N LEU A 83 0.40 1.95 -3.38
CA LEU A 83 1.27 0.86 -3.77
C LEU A 83 1.44 -0.10 -2.60
N VAL A 84 1.12 -1.36 -2.81
CA VAL A 84 1.24 -2.39 -1.78
C VAL A 84 2.37 -3.34 -2.19
N ASN A 85 3.40 -3.43 -1.37
CA ASN A 85 4.56 -4.28 -1.65
C ASN A 85 4.30 -5.73 -1.23
N HIS A 86 3.33 -6.36 -1.89
CA HIS A 86 2.93 -7.73 -1.63
C HIS A 86 2.15 -8.28 -2.82
N ALA A 87 2.25 -9.57 -3.05
CA ALA A 87 1.46 -10.22 -4.10
C ALA A 87 -0.01 -10.27 -3.65
N LEU A 88 -0.91 -9.88 -4.54
CA LEU A 88 -2.35 -9.90 -4.28
C LEU A 88 -3.05 -10.80 -5.27
N SER A 89 -4.09 -11.51 -4.81
CA SER A 89 -4.96 -12.25 -5.72
C SER A 89 -5.82 -11.26 -6.53
N PRO A 90 -6.34 -11.67 -7.69
CA PRO A 90 -7.25 -10.79 -8.45
C PRO A 90 -8.45 -10.30 -7.65
N GLY A 91 -8.99 -11.15 -6.77
CA GLY A 91 -10.09 -10.76 -5.89
C GLY A 91 -9.67 -9.70 -4.88
N GLN A 92 -8.50 -9.85 -4.29
CA GLN A 92 -7.97 -8.87 -3.35
C GLN A 92 -7.73 -7.53 -4.03
N GLU A 93 -7.14 -7.52 -5.22
CA GLU A 93 -6.94 -6.29 -5.99
C GLU A 93 -8.26 -5.57 -6.25
N ARG A 94 -9.25 -6.31 -6.72
CA ARG A 94 -10.57 -5.73 -7.03
C ARG A 94 -11.22 -5.12 -5.80
N ASN A 95 -11.16 -5.83 -4.68
CA ASN A 95 -11.77 -5.34 -3.45
C ASN A 95 -11.05 -4.11 -2.90
N LEU A 96 -9.73 -4.10 -2.98
CA LEU A 96 -8.94 -2.94 -2.54
C LEU A 96 -9.22 -1.71 -3.42
N GLU A 97 -9.36 -1.89 -4.72
CA GLU A 97 -9.72 -0.80 -5.63
C GLU A 97 -11.05 -0.16 -5.25
N LYS A 98 -12.01 -0.97 -4.80
CA LYS A 98 -13.31 -0.46 -4.38
C LYS A 98 -13.25 0.27 -3.05
N LEU A 99 -12.37 -0.16 -2.14
CA LEU A 99 -12.32 0.37 -0.78
C LEU A 99 -11.34 1.56 -0.62
N LEU A 100 -10.41 1.68 -1.51
CA LEU A 100 -9.41 2.74 -1.50
C LEU A 100 -9.55 3.66 -2.73
#